data_9f9c8ee537f3d23305240f9a61ba39e3
#
_entry.id   9f9c8ee537f3d23305240f9a61ba39e3
#
_cell.length_a   1.000
_cell.length_b   1.000
_cell.length_c   1.000
_cell.angle_alpha   90.00
_cell.angle_beta   90.00
_cell.angle_gamma   90.00
#
_symmetry.space_group_name_H-M   'P 1'
#
loop_
_entity.id
_entity.type
_entity.pdbx_description
1 polymer ?
#
loop_
_entity_poly.entity_id
_entity_poly.type
_entity_poly.pdbx_seq_one_letter_code
_entity_poly.pdbx_strand_id
1 'polypeptide(L)'
;MLRRRRRQSVERDQRYISTWALTDESLLAGLASGDPEQAAAFVRRFQGRVYGLALAVLHDPAAAEEVAQETFLRVWRHADAYDPRRGRVATWLLTITRNLASDALRLRRSDPVDPEELVALADPSPDPDPEEKLVAEESRRALLRAMSDLPEDQRRALVMAAFQGRTAREIGELEGIPLGTAKTRIRSAMLKLRSALEVPDER
;
A
#
# COMPACT_ATOMS: atom_id res chain seq x y z
N MET A 1 33.06 -25.33 -20.69
CA MET A 1 31.75 -25.09 -20.09
C MET A 1 31.69 -23.94 -19.09
N LEU A 2 32.76 -23.63 -18.35
CA LEU A 2 32.78 -22.55 -17.33
C LEU A 2 32.66 -21.09 -17.87
N ARG A 3 33.11 -20.81 -19.09
CA ARG A 3 33.04 -19.46 -19.68
C ARG A 3 31.62 -19.02 -20.11
N ARG A 4 30.73 -19.97 -20.45
CA ARG A 4 29.32 -19.65 -20.79
C ARG A 4 28.48 -19.27 -19.54
N ARG A 5 28.74 -19.94 -18.40
CA ARG A 5 28.03 -19.63 -17.15
C ARG A 5 28.39 -18.25 -16.61
N ARG A 6 29.65 -17.80 -16.70
CA ARG A 6 30.05 -16.44 -16.25
C ARG A 6 29.47 -15.33 -17.14
N ARG A 7 29.33 -15.51 -18.45
CA ARG A 7 28.67 -14.50 -19.31
C ARG A 7 27.19 -14.39 -19.01
N GLN A 8 26.50 -15.48 -18.75
CA GLN A 8 25.07 -15.45 -18.38
C GLN A 8 24.81 -14.80 -17.02
N SER A 9 25.70 -14.92 -16.04
CA SER A 9 25.55 -14.25 -14.75
C SER A 9 25.79 -12.73 -14.87
N VAL A 10 26.81 -12.31 -15.61
CA VAL A 10 27.10 -10.87 -15.82
C VAL A 10 26.01 -10.19 -16.66
N GLU A 11 25.46 -10.85 -17.67
CA GLU A 11 24.31 -10.33 -18.43
C GLU A 11 23.02 -10.28 -17.59
N ARG A 12 22.85 -11.21 -16.65
CA ARG A 12 21.72 -11.20 -15.70
C ARG A 12 21.88 -10.06 -14.68
N ASP A 13 23.08 -9.85 -14.15
CA ASP A 13 23.38 -8.77 -13.20
C ASP A 13 23.28 -7.39 -13.86
N GLN A 14 23.74 -7.24 -15.11
CA GLN A 14 23.61 -5.98 -15.86
C GLN A 14 22.15 -5.65 -16.23
N ARG A 15 21.33 -6.63 -16.54
CA ARG A 15 19.89 -6.46 -16.76
C ARG A 15 19.15 -6.16 -15.45
N TYR A 16 19.59 -6.76 -14.35
CA TYR A 16 19.04 -6.50 -13.02
C TYR A 16 19.25 -5.04 -12.60
N ILE A 17 20.45 -4.50 -12.81
CA ILE A 17 20.78 -3.07 -12.55
C ILE A 17 19.96 -2.14 -13.46
N SER A 18 19.71 -2.53 -14.72
CA SER A 18 18.90 -1.76 -15.68
C SER A 18 17.43 -1.60 -15.23
N THR A 19 16.85 -2.61 -14.61
CA THR A 19 15.43 -2.59 -14.20
C THR A 19 15.16 -1.69 -12.99
N TRP A 20 16.15 -1.44 -12.14
CA TRP A 20 16.03 -0.49 -11.00
C TRP A 20 16.01 0.97 -11.45
N ALA A 21 16.57 1.28 -12.61
CA ALA A 21 16.57 2.61 -13.20
C ALA A 21 15.26 2.95 -13.93
N LEU A 22 14.36 1.96 -14.14
CA LEU A 22 13.07 2.19 -14.80
C LEU A 22 12.11 2.94 -13.88
N THR A 23 11.33 3.86 -14.46
CA THR A 23 10.26 4.54 -13.75
C THR A 23 9.12 3.58 -13.41
N ASP A 24 8.27 3.94 -12.45
CA ASP A 24 7.10 3.15 -12.07
C ASP A 24 6.14 2.97 -13.26
N GLU A 25 5.99 4.00 -14.09
CA GLU A 25 5.18 3.98 -15.30
C GLU A 25 5.74 3.03 -16.35
N SER A 26 7.08 3.02 -16.54
CA SER A 26 7.73 2.09 -17.46
C SER A 26 7.54 0.63 -17.03
N LEU A 27 7.67 0.36 -15.73
CA LEU A 27 7.43 -0.99 -15.18
C LEU A 27 5.96 -1.41 -15.32
N LEU A 28 5.02 -0.49 -15.12
CA LEU A 28 3.60 -0.74 -15.33
C LEU A 28 3.29 -1.04 -16.79
N ALA A 29 3.89 -0.30 -17.72
CA ALA A 29 3.74 -0.54 -19.16
C ALA A 29 4.31 -1.91 -19.56
N GLY A 30 5.47 -2.30 -19.00
CA GLY A 30 6.05 -3.63 -19.22
C GLY A 30 5.17 -4.75 -18.67
N LEU A 31 4.60 -4.57 -17.47
CA LEU A 31 3.62 -5.50 -16.92
C LEU A 31 2.41 -5.65 -17.85
N ALA A 32 1.88 -4.55 -18.38
CA ALA A 32 0.74 -4.54 -19.30
C ALA A 32 1.05 -5.23 -20.63
N SER A 33 2.27 -5.08 -21.16
CA SER A 33 2.72 -5.73 -22.40
C SER A 33 3.10 -7.20 -22.24
N GLY A 34 3.10 -7.73 -21.00
CA GLY A 34 3.47 -9.10 -20.70
C GLY A 34 4.98 -9.35 -20.70
N ASP A 35 5.81 -8.29 -20.53
CA ASP A 35 7.25 -8.45 -20.34
C ASP A 35 7.54 -9.09 -18.97
N PRO A 36 8.06 -10.34 -18.93
CA PRO A 36 8.22 -11.05 -17.66
C PRO A 36 9.28 -10.41 -16.74
N GLU A 37 10.31 -9.75 -17.28
CA GLU A 37 11.35 -9.11 -16.49
C GLU A 37 10.82 -7.83 -15.82
N GLN A 38 10.10 -7.02 -16.57
CA GLN A 38 9.49 -5.78 -16.05
C GLN A 38 8.33 -6.09 -15.11
N ALA A 39 7.53 -7.11 -15.40
CA ALA A 39 6.48 -7.58 -14.50
C ALA A 39 7.05 -8.03 -13.15
N ALA A 40 8.11 -8.85 -13.16
CA ALA A 40 8.78 -9.29 -11.94
C ALA A 40 9.42 -8.10 -11.17
N ALA A 41 9.97 -7.11 -11.89
CA ALA A 41 10.53 -5.91 -11.27
C ALA A 41 9.43 -5.03 -10.64
N PHE A 42 8.28 -4.89 -11.30
CA PHE A 42 7.11 -4.21 -10.76
C PHE A 42 6.63 -4.85 -9.45
N VAL A 43 6.42 -6.17 -9.46
CA VAL A 43 6.00 -6.90 -8.26
C VAL A 43 7.02 -6.73 -7.13
N ARG A 44 8.32 -6.95 -7.39
CA ARG A 44 9.37 -6.77 -6.37
C ARG A 44 9.38 -5.37 -5.76
N ARG A 45 9.18 -4.32 -6.57
CA ARG A 45 9.18 -2.93 -6.12
C ARG A 45 8.01 -2.60 -5.20
N PHE A 46 6.85 -3.20 -5.44
CA PHE A 46 5.61 -2.82 -4.76
C PHE A 46 5.08 -3.86 -3.76
N GLN A 47 5.56 -5.11 -3.76
CA GLN A 47 5.01 -6.19 -2.93
C GLN A 47 4.99 -5.85 -1.44
N GLY A 48 6.06 -5.26 -0.90
CA GLY A 48 6.12 -4.90 0.52
C GLY A 48 5.08 -3.85 0.90
N ARG A 49 4.82 -2.85 0.03
CA ARG A 49 3.81 -1.81 0.28
C ARG A 49 2.39 -2.36 0.15
N VAL A 50 2.16 -3.20 -0.85
CA VAL A 50 0.85 -3.83 -1.11
C VAL A 50 0.50 -4.77 0.04
N TYR A 51 1.40 -5.69 0.38
CA TYR A 51 1.20 -6.62 1.49
C TYR A 51 1.07 -5.89 2.83
N GLY A 52 1.96 -4.95 3.12
CA GLY A 52 1.92 -4.18 4.37
C GLY A 52 0.62 -3.40 4.55
N LEU A 53 0.08 -2.79 3.48
CA LEU A 53 -1.22 -2.13 3.53
C LEU A 53 -2.37 -3.13 3.74
N ALA A 54 -2.36 -4.25 3.04
CA ALA A 54 -3.37 -5.30 3.20
C ALA A 54 -3.35 -5.85 4.64
N LEU A 55 -2.17 -6.15 5.18
CA LEU A 55 -1.99 -6.64 6.54
C LEU A 55 -2.46 -5.61 7.59
N ALA A 56 -2.15 -4.32 7.39
CA ALA A 56 -2.60 -3.26 8.29
C ALA A 56 -4.12 -3.10 8.34
N VAL A 57 -4.83 -3.43 7.24
CA VAL A 57 -6.30 -3.36 7.18
C VAL A 57 -6.96 -4.63 7.70
N LEU A 58 -6.41 -5.80 7.35
CA LEU A 58 -7.04 -7.10 7.60
C LEU A 58 -6.62 -7.73 8.92
N HIS A 59 -5.44 -7.39 9.43
CA HIS A 59 -4.79 -7.98 10.60
C HIS A 59 -4.67 -9.52 10.53
N ASP A 60 -4.64 -10.07 9.30
CA ASP A 60 -4.57 -11.49 8.99
C ASP A 60 -3.57 -11.72 7.85
N PRO A 61 -2.45 -12.40 8.09
CA PRO A 61 -1.41 -12.63 7.09
C PRO A 61 -1.92 -13.39 5.86
N ALA A 62 -2.75 -14.42 6.03
CA ALA A 62 -3.26 -15.22 4.92
C ALA A 62 -4.18 -14.40 4.01
N ALA A 63 -5.11 -13.65 4.59
CA ALA A 63 -5.96 -12.75 3.82
C ALA A 63 -5.18 -11.59 3.19
N ALA A 64 -4.11 -11.10 3.85
CA ALA A 64 -3.25 -10.08 3.28
C ALA A 64 -2.51 -10.58 2.04
N GLU A 65 -2.07 -11.85 2.03
CA GLU A 65 -1.47 -12.49 0.85
C GLU A 65 -2.46 -12.62 -0.30
N GLU A 66 -3.69 -13.07 -0.03
CA GLU A 66 -4.75 -13.17 -1.03
C GLU A 66 -5.07 -11.81 -1.66
N VAL A 67 -5.21 -10.78 -0.83
CA VAL A 67 -5.46 -9.41 -1.31
C VAL A 67 -4.27 -8.87 -2.09
N ALA A 68 -3.04 -9.17 -1.67
CA ALA A 68 -1.85 -8.76 -2.41
C ALA A 68 -1.78 -9.42 -3.79
N GLN A 69 -2.05 -10.71 -3.89
CA GLN A 69 -2.10 -11.43 -5.17
C GLN A 69 -3.19 -10.88 -6.09
N GLU A 70 -4.42 -10.70 -5.58
CA GLU A 70 -5.52 -10.15 -6.36
C GLU A 70 -5.25 -8.71 -6.80
N THR A 71 -4.54 -7.91 -5.98
CA THR A 71 -4.11 -6.57 -6.36
C THR A 71 -3.25 -6.60 -7.64
N PHE A 72 -2.21 -7.44 -7.67
CA PHE A 72 -1.32 -7.54 -8.83
C PHE A 72 -2.04 -8.12 -10.05
N LEU A 73 -2.94 -9.07 -9.88
CA LEU A 73 -3.77 -9.60 -10.96
C LEU A 73 -4.70 -8.52 -11.55
N ARG A 74 -5.32 -7.69 -10.72
CA ARG A 74 -6.15 -6.55 -11.18
C ARG A 74 -5.35 -5.50 -11.92
N VAL A 75 -4.18 -5.16 -11.37
CA VAL A 75 -3.27 -4.21 -12.01
C VAL A 75 -2.84 -4.71 -13.38
N TRP A 76 -2.50 -5.97 -13.51
CA TRP A 76 -2.14 -6.57 -14.79
C TRP A 76 -3.29 -6.53 -15.80
N ARG A 77 -4.51 -6.87 -15.37
CA ARG A 77 -5.70 -6.88 -16.25
C ARG A 77 -6.18 -5.48 -16.65
N HIS A 78 -5.92 -4.48 -15.82
CA HIS A 78 -6.47 -3.13 -15.96
C HIS A 78 -5.39 -2.04 -15.93
N ALA A 79 -4.19 -2.35 -16.38
CA ALA A 79 -3.09 -1.38 -16.43
C ALA A 79 -3.41 -0.17 -17.34
N ASP A 80 -4.25 -0.37 -18.33
CA ASP A 80 -4.82 0.65 -19.23
C ASP A 80 -5.71 1.68 -18.53
N ALA A 81 -6.27 1.33 -17.37
CA ALA A 81 -7.07 2.26 -16.56
C ALA A 81 -6.22 3.27 -15.76
N TYR A 82 -4.90 3.12 -15.75
CA TYR A 82 -4.01 4.08 -15.12
C TYR A 82 -3.90 5.36 -15.94
N ASP A 83 -4.17 6.52 -15.30
CA ASP A 83 -3.97 7.84 -15.89
C ASP A 83 -2.94 8.62 -15.06
N PRO A 84 -1.74 8.93 -15.61
CA PRO A 84 -0.68 9.64 -14.90
C PRO A 84 -1.09 11.06 -14.46
N ARG A 85 -2.11 11.67 -15.09
CA ARG A 85 -2.67 12.97 -14.70
C ARG A 85 -3.44 12.89 -13.38
N ARG A 86 -3.91 11.71 -12.98
CA ARG A 86 -4.69 11.48 -11.76
C ARG A 86 -3.84 11.12 -10.54
N GLY A 87 -2.55 10.83 -10.72
CA GLY A 87 -1.63 10.52 -9.65
C GLY A 87 -0.56 9.51 -10.02
N ARG A 88 0.33 9.23 -9.07
CA ARG A 88 1.44 8.27 -9.25
C ARG A 88 0.95 6.83 -9.29
N VAL A 89 1.69 5.95 -9.98
CA VAL A 89 1.44 4.49 -10.04
C VAL A 89 1.25 3.89 -8.64
N ALA A 90 2.13 4.24 -7.70
CA ALA A 90 2.04 3.77 -6.32
C ALA A 90 0.70 4.13 -5.67
N THR A 91 0.21 5.35 -5.84
CA THR A 91 -1.07 5.82 -5.29
C THR A 91 -2.25 5.05 -5.89
N TRP A 92 -2.23 4.85 -7.22
CA TRP A 92 -3.25 4.10 -7.92
C TRP A 92 -3.30 2.62 -7.47
N LEU A 93 -2.14 1.96 -7.44
CA LEU A 93 -1.97 0.59 -6.96
C LEU A 93 -2.47 0.41 -5.52
N LEU A 94 -2.03 1.27 -4.59
CA LEU A 94 -2.43 1.18 -3.19
C LEU A 94 -3.92 1.52 -2.98
N THR A 95 -4.54 2.28 -3.87
CA THR A 95 -5.99 2.48 -3.87
C THR A 95 -6.73 1.18 -4.20
N ILE A 96 -6.24 0.41 -5.18
CA ILE A 96 -6.78 -0.91 -5.52
C ILE A 96 -6.63 -1.85 -4.32
N THR A 97 -5.42 -1.92 -3.74
CA THR A 97 -5.14 -2.75 -2.54
C THR A 97 -6.09 -2.43 -1.40
N ARG A 98 -6.25 -1.14 -1.08
CA ARG A 98 -7.13 -0.71 0.01
C ARG A 98 -8.59 -1.09 -0.23
N ASN A 99 -9.07 -0.93 -1.46
CA ASN A 99 -10.45 -1.28 -1.80
C ASN A 99 -10.68 -2.78 -1.63
N LEU A 100 -9.76 -3.61 -2.13
CA LEU A 100 -9.81 -5.07 -1.96
C LEU A 100 -9.76 -5.49 -0.49
N ALA A 101 -8.86 -4.92 0.29
CA ALA A 101 -8.76 -5.20 1.72
C ALA A 101 -10.03 -4.77 2.47
N SER A 102 -10.61 -3.61 2.11
CA SER A 102 -11.88 -3.15 2.70
C SER A 102 -13.05 -4.05 2.35
N ASP A 103 -13.10 -4.58 1.12
CA ASP A 103 -14.12 -5.52 0.69
C ASP A 103 -13.98 -6.87 1.42
N ALA A 104 -12.76 -7.39 1.54
CA ALA A 104 -12.46 -8.60 2.30
C ALA A 104 -12.83 -8.45 3.79
N LEU A 105 -12.50 -7.31 4.39
CA LEU A 105 -12.85 -7.02 5.78
C LEU A 105 -14.38 -6.96 5.99
N ARG A 106 -15.13 -6.41 5.02
CA ARG A 106 -16.61 -6.38 5.07
C ARG A 106 -17.22 -7.77 5.01
N LEU A 107 -16.71 -8.64 4.15
CA LEU A 107 -17.15 -10.03 4.05
C LEU A 107 -16.92 -10.79 5.36
N ARG A 108 -15.76 -10.60 5.99
CA ARG A 108 -15.41 -11.22 7.28
C ARG A 108 -16.26 -10.71 8.46
N ARG A 109 -16.69 -9.45 8.45
CA ARG A 109 -17.57 -8.90 9.50
C ARG A 109 -18.98 -9.45 9.49
N SER A 110 -19.36 -10.18 8.46
CA SER A 110 -20.61 -10.95 8.43
C SER A 110 -20.53 -12.25 9.25
N ASP A 111 -19.31 -12.71 9.59
CA ASP A 111 -19.06 -13.78 10.55
C ASP A 111 -18.65 -13.16 11.90
N PRO A 112 -19.26 -13.55 13.03
CA PRO A 112 -18.90 -13.03 14.35
C PRO A 112 -17.48 -13.49 14.72
N VAL A 113 -16.51 -12.58 14.64
CA VAL A 113 -15.12 -12.84 15.05
C VAL A 113 -14.92 -12.33 16.47
N ASP A 114 -14.33 -13.20 17.33
CA ASP A 114 -14.02 -12.93 18.72
C ASP A 114 -12.94 -11.83 18.83
N PRO A 115 -13.18 -10.75 19.61
CA PRO A 115 -12.22 -9.65 19.78
C PRO A 115 -10.86 -10.07 20.36
N GLU A 116 -10.75 -11.21 21.06
CA GLU A 116 -9.52 -11.67 21.65
C GLU A 116 -8.51 -12.25 20.64
N GLU A 117 -8.97 -12.74 19.48
CA GLU A 117 -8.07 -13.20 18.41
C GLU A 117 -7.35 -12.07 17.68
N LEU A 118 -7.84 -10.84 17.77
CA LEU A 118 -7.26 -9.67 17.08
C LEU A 118 -5.96 -9.15 17.70
N VAL A 119 -5.67 -9.51 18.97
CA VAL A 119 -4.48 -9.03 19.68
C VAL A 119 -3.27 -9.94 19.47
N ALA A 120 -3.48 -11.20 19.11
CA ALA A 120 -2.41 -12.20 19.00
C ALA A 120 -1.65 -12.18 17.65
N LEU A 121 -2.13 -11.45 16.65
CA LEU A 121 -1.61 -11.53 15.27
C LEU A 121 -0.67 -10.37 14.86
N ALA A 122 -0.27 -9.52 15.79
CA ALA A 122 0.72 -8.46 15.54
C ALA A 122 2.16 -8.98 15.73
N ASP A 123 2.52 -10.06 15.03
CA ASP A 123 3.91 -10.53 15.01
C ASP A 123 4.60 -9.97 13.75
N PRO A 124 5.72 -9.27 13.90
CA PRO A 124 6.39 -8.65 12.76
C PRO A 124 7.04 -9.71 11.87
N SER A 125 6.96 -9.49 10.57
CA SER A 125 7.68 -10.20 9.50
C SER A 125 9.14 -10.54 9.81
N PRO A 126 9.72 -11.54 9.13
CA PRO A 126 11.08 -12.01 9.40
C PRO A 126 12.10 -10.88 9.33
N ASP A 127 12.88 -10.82 10.37
CA ASP A 127 13.96 -9.92 10.77
C ASP A 127 14.50 -8.97 9.67
N PRO A 128 14.03 -7.72 9.58
CA PRO A 128 14.62 -6.73 8.70
C PRO A 128 15.99 -6.28 9.25
N ASP A 129 16.89 -5.86 8.37
CA ASP A 129 18.20 -5.28 8.68
C ASP A 129 18.06 -4.20 9.77
N PRO A 130 18.98 -4.11 10.76
CA PRO A 130 18.94 -3.10 11.81
C PRO A 130 18.79 -1.67 11.32
N GLU A 131 19.37 -1.31 10.15
CA GLU A 131 19.19 0.00 9.53
C GLU A 131 17.77 0.21 8.99
N GLU A 132 17.19 -0.80 8.37
CA GLU A 132 15.79 -0.75 7.89
C GLU A 132 14.80 -0.64 9.07
N LYS A 133 15.08 -1.32 10.20
CA LYS A 133 14.30 -1.19 11.44
C LYS A 133 14.32 0.23 11.98
N LEU A 134 15.46 0.88 11.97
CA LEU A 134 15.62 2.25 12.48
C LEU A 134 14.82 3.25 11.63
N VAL A 135 14.95 3.17 10.31
CA VAL A 135 14.22 4.02 9.35
C VAL A 135 12.71 3.79 9.43
N ALA A 136 12.27 2.53 9.57
CA ALA A 136 10.87 2.20 9.74
C ALA A 136 10.30 2.75 11.05
N GLU A 137 11.05 2.69 12.14
CA GLU A 137 10.63 3.22 13.44
C GLU A 137 10.57 4.75 13.45
N GLU A 138 11.51 5.44 12.81
CA GLU A 138 11.48 6.90 12.64
C GLU A 138 10.26 7.33 11.79
N SER A 139 10.02 6.63 10.69
CA SER A 139 8.85 6.87 9.83
C SER A 139 7.54 6.63 10.58
N ARG A 140 7.48 5.56 11.39
CA ARG A 140 6.33 5.26 12.26
C ARG A 140 6.10 6.37 13.28
N ARG A 141 7.15 6.86 13.94
CA ARG A 141 7.05 7.96 14.91
C ARG A 141 6.63 9.27 14.26
N ALA A 142 7.15 9.57 13.06
CA ALA A 142 6.74 10.74 12.29
C ALA A 142 5.26 10.68 11.93
N LEU A 143 4.77 9.52 11.45
CA LEU A 143 3.37 9.29 11.15
C LEU A 143 2.47 9.46 12.38
N LEU A 144 2.85 8.87 13.53
CA LEU A 144 2.06 8.99 14.77
C LEU A 144 1.97 10.43 15.25
N ARG A 145 3.05 11.21 15.16
CA ARG A 145 3.03 12.66 15.47
C ARG A 145 2.10 13.40 14.52
N ALA A 146 2.29 13.23 13.21
CA ALA A 146 1.44 13.88 12.21
C ALA A 146 -0.06 13.52 12.38
N MET A 147 -0.36 12.29 12.78
CA MET A 147 -1.74 11.89 13.10
C MET A 147 -2.25 12.54 14.39
N SER A 148 -1.42 12.71 15.43
CA SER A 148 -1.83 13.37 16.67
C SER A 148 -2.13 14.86 16.48
N ASP A 149 -1.48 15.49 15.50
CA ASP A 149 -1.68 16.91 15.17
C ASP A 149 -2.93 17.16 14.31
N LEU A 150 -3.60 16.10 13.83
CA LEU A 150 -4.86 16.23 13.12
C LEU A 150 -6.00 16.63 14.08
N PRO A 151 -6.93 17.50 13.66
CA PRO A 151 -8.20 17.68 14.36
C PRO A 151 -8.90 16.34 14.59
N GLU A 152 -9.51 16.17 15.75
CA GLU A 152 -10.05 14.88 16.17
C GLU A 152 -11.07 14.30 15.18
N ASP A 153 -11.94 15.13 14.63
CA ASP A 153 -12.93 14.72 13.64
C ASP A 153 -12.29 14.23 12.31
N GLN A 154 -11.19 14.85 11.91
CA GLN A 154 -10.44 14.44 10.72
C GLN A 154 -9.65 13.15 10.99
N ARG A 155 -9.01 13.04 12.16
CA ARG A 155 -8.29 11.83 12.58
C ARG A 155 -9.24 10.64 12.67
N ARG A 156 -10.40 10.77 13.31
CA ARG A 156 -11.42 9.71 13.41
C ARG A 156 -11.90 9.26 12.03
N ALA A 157 -12.28 10.19 11.16
CA ALA A 157 -12.71 9.87 9.80
C ALA A 157 -11.63 9.15 9.01
N LEU A 158 -10.36 9.55 9.17
CA LEU A 158 -9.23 8.89 8.52
C LEU A 158 -9.00 7.48 9.06
N VAL A 159 -9.02 7.28 10.38
CA VAL A 159 -8.86 5.97 11.03
C VAL A 159 -9.96 5.01 10.57
N MET A 160 -11.22 5.45 10.59
CA MET A 160 -12.34 4.64 10.10
C MET A 160 -12.19 4.27 8.61
N ALA A 161 -11.73 5.19 7.78
CA ALA A 161 -11.52 4.92 6.36
C ALA A 161 -10.32 4.01 6.10
N ALA A 162 -9.17 4.26 6.75
CA ALA A 162 -7.91 3.58 6.46
C ALA A 162 -7.79 2.21 7.14
N PHE A 163 -8.16 2.12 8.43
CA PHE A 163 -7.95 0.92 9.24
C PHE A 163 -9.22 0.09 9.44
N GLN A 164 -10.40 0.71 9.40
CA GLN A 164 -11.66 -0.02 9.55
C GLN A 164 -12.36 -0.28 8.21
N GLY A 165 -11.78 0.13 7.09
CA GLY A 165 -12.31 -0.08 5.75
C GLY A 165 -13.68 0.58 5.49
N ARG A 166 -14.08 1.58 6.31
CA ARG A 166 -15.37 2.25 6.16
C ARG A 166 -15.40 3.17 4.94
N THR A 167 -16.49 3.12 4.21
CA THR A 167 -16.75 4.10 3.14
C THR A 167 -17.12 5.46 3.74
N ALA A 168 -16.96 6.53 2.98
CA ALA A 168 -17.38 7.86 3.42
C ALA A 168 -18.89 7.94 3.73
N ARG A 169 -19.73 7.09 3.12
CA ARG A 169 -21.15 6.97 3.43
C ARG A 169 -21.34 6.38 4.83
N GLU A 170 -20.72 5.22 5.11
CA GLU A 170 -20.80 4.57 6.42
C GLU A 170 -20.26 5.49 7.54
N ILE A 171 -19.18 6.24 7.26
CA ILE A 171 -18.65 7.23 8.21
C ILE A 171 -19.67 8.35 8.44
N GLY A 172 -20.34 8.81 7.38
CA GLY A 172 -21.40 9.80 7.49
C GLY A 172 -22.55 9.31 8.36
N GLU A 173 -23.00 8.07 8.18
CA GLU A 173 -24.05 7.44 8.97
C GLU A 173 -23.64 7.25 10.44
N LEU A 174 -22.41 6.75 10.69
CA LEU A 174 -21.89 6.53 12.04
C LEU A 174 -21.66 7.82 12.85
N GLU A 175 -21.19 8.88 12.18
CA GLU A 175 -20.89 10.17 12.80
C GLU A 175 -22.07 11.14 12.78
N GLY A 176 -23.18 10.77 12.13
CA GLY A 176 -24.35 11.65 11.99
C GLY A 176 -24.07 12.90 11.14
N ILE A 177 -23.19 12.80 10.14
CA ILE A 177 -22.76 13.91 9.28
C ILE A 177 -23.08 13.64 7.80
N PRO A 178 -23.27 14.70 6.98
CA PRO A 178 -23.48 14.55 5.55
C PRO A 178 -22.28 13.85 4.87
N LEU A 179 -22.57 13.04 3.82
CA LEU A 179 -21.57 12.36 3.02
C LEU A 179 -20.45 13.31 2.50
N GLY A 180 -20.82 14.54 2.12
CA GLY A 180 -19.86 15.57 1.68
C GLY A 180 -18.89 15.96 2.79
N THR A 181 -19.38 16.07 4.03
CA THR A 181 -18.55 16.37 5.20
C THR A 181 -17.59 15.23 5.50
N ALA A 182 -18.05 13.96 5.48
CA ALA A 182 -17.20 12.80 5.67
C ALA A 182 -16.08 12.74 4.62
N LYS A 183 -16.40 12.94 3.33
CA LYS A 183 -15.41 13.03 2.25
C LYS A 183 -14.39 14.14 2.49
N THR A 184 -14.85 15.32 2.91
CA THR A 184 -13.98 16.47 3.16
C THR A 184 -13.06 16.22 4.35
N ARG A 185 -13.55 15.64 5.45
CA ARG A 185 -12.73 15.28 6.62
C ARG A 185 -11.61 14.31 6.25
N ILE A 186 -11.93 13.23 5.51
CA ILE A 186 -10.93 12.26 5.05
C ILE A 186 -9.89 12.95 4.16
N ARG A 187 -10.34 13.73 3.17
CA ARG A 187 -9.45 14.43 2.24
C ARG A 187 -8.53 15.42 2.96
N SER A 188 -9.06 16.22 3.87
CA SER A 188 -8.29 17.21 4.63
C SER A 188 -7.25 16.52 5.52
N ALA A 189 -7.61 15.41 6.18
CA ALA A 189 -6.69 14.62 6.96
C ALA A 189 -5.53 14.08 6.10
N MET A 190 -5.84 13.50 4.94
CA MET A 190 -4.83 12.98 4.00
C MET A 190 -3.88 14.08 3.51
N LEU A 191 -4.40 15.27 3.17
CA LEU A 191 -3.57 16.39 2.71
C LEU A 191 -2.63 16.89 3.82
N LYS A 192 -3.12 17.01 5.05
CA LYS A 192 -2.31 17.42 6.20
C LYS A 192 -1.22 16.39 6.52
N LEU A 193 -1.55 15.10 6.52
CA LEU A 193 -0.56 14.04 6.72
C LEU A 193 0.51 14.07 5.63
N ARG A 194 0.10 14.23 4.39
CA ARG A 194 1.04 14.34 3.28
C ARG A 194 2.01 15.50 3.48
N SER A 195 1.49 16.69 3.80
CA SER A 195 2.32 17.87 4.05
C SER A 195 3.26 17.70 5.25
N ALA A 196 2.83 17.01 6.30
CA ALA A 196 3.65 16.77 7.49
C ALA A 196 4.74 15.70 7.28
N LEU A 197 4.56 14.78 6.31
CA LEU A 197 5.47 13.69 6.00
C LEU A 197 6.34 13.95 4.76
N GLU A 198 6.05 15.00 3.98
CA GLU A 198 6.95 15.46 2.94
C GLU A 198 8.18 16.09 3.61
N VAL A 199 9.28 15.32 3.69
CA VAL A 199 10.60 15.85 4.05
C VAL A 199 10.92 16.95 3.05
N PRO A 200 11.35 18.16 3.49
CA PRO A 200 11.84 19.18 2.57
C PRO A 200 13.02 18.56 1.80
N ASP A 201 12.92 18.60 0.47
CA ASP A 201 14.02 18.25 -0.42
C ASP A 201 15.17 19.21 -0.06
N GLU A 202 16.18 18.73 0.66
CA GLU A 202 17.38 19.50 0.93
C GLU A 202 18.06 19.74 -0.43
N ARG A 203 17.98 20.98 -0.88
CA ARG A 203 18.66 21.49 -2.06
C ARG A 203 20.17 21.57 -1.84
#